data_71f9403304e15bd850b94c7090d4e4be
#
_entry.id   71f9403304e15bd850b94c7090d4e4be
#
_cell.length_a   1.000
_cell.length_b   1.000
_cell.length_c   1.000
_cell.angle_alpha   90.00
_cell.angle_beta   90.00
_cell.angle_gamma   90.00
#
_symmetry.space_group_name_H-M   'P 1'
#
loop_
_entity.id
_entity.type
_entity.pdbx_description
1 polymer ?
#
loop_
_entity_poly.entity_id
_entity_poly.type
_entity_poly.pdbx_seq_one_letter_code
_entity_poly.pdbx_strand_id
1 'polypeptide(L)'
;MYIDKIIKKEVITLLTSVGLLLIIFIGVSFASFFSIKEGQSNVIKTGDLSISFCSDADCDTTYSNIGQVIGTTKVDGVSVPSSIYPYPNDGTYSDSTPYIFKVENTGNLESKITIKLKEDTDFLPTGNYAEYRRLTNLYSSNLNIAIRRRILVQGSEYQMGDVNMDGIVNKSDVTEILNIIANNIQISEELQNITDVDGNGVVDSGDTELLLQSIQGTNSNDILPKTNIYSFNSLIDGTILTNDPLAAGENAIYFLWLYLDETTPNQAQKTFFVGNLDIKAEYIPAEYMQ
;
A
#
# COMPACT_ATOMS: atom_id res chain seq x y z
N MET A 1 -5.39 48.31 -49.96
CA MET A 1 -4.91 48.69 -48.62
C MET A 1 -5.94 48.49 -47.49
N TYR A 2 -7.25 48.71 -47.72
CA TYR A 2 -8.25 48.51 -46.65
C TYR A 2 -8.64 47.03 -46.49
N ILE A 3 -8.75 46.28 -47.59
CA ILE A 3 -9.12 44.85 -47.61
C ILE A 3 -8.02 43.99 -46.94
N ASP A 4 -6.73 44.29 -47.14
CA ASP A 4 -5.62 43.55 -46.51
C ASP A 4 -5.61 43.66 -44.97
N LYS A 5 -6.07 44.80 -44.43
CA LYS A 5 -6.16 45.01 -42.99
C LYS A 5 -7.29 44.22 -42.34
N ILE A 6 -8.40 44.01 -43.03
CA ILE A 6 -9.55 43.23 -42.56
C ILE A 6 -9.19 41.75 -42.58
N ILE A 7 -8.61 41.26 -43.68
CA ILE A 7 -8.20 39.85 -43.81
C ILE A 7 -7.14 39.51 -42.75
N LYS A 8 -6.15 40.36 -42.50
CA LYS A 8 -5.17 40.15 -41.44
C LYS A 8 -5.79 40.06 -40.03
N LYS A 9 -6.79 40.93 -39.75
CA LYS A 9 -7.47 40.93 -38.45
C LYS A 9 -8.30 39.67 -38.24
N GLU A 10 -9.01 39.19 -39.24
CA GLU A 10 -9.81 37.97 -39.19
C GLU A 10 -8.93 36.73 -39.07
N VAL A 11 -7.82 36.65 -39.79
CA VAL A 11 -6.85 35.54 -39.67
C VAL A 11 -6.20 35.50 -38.29
N ILE A 12 -5.84 36.66 -37.72
CA ILE A 12 -5.29 36.72 -36.37
C ILE A 12 -6.33 36.25 -35.33
N THR A 13 -7.59 36.69 -35.48
CA THR A 13 -8.68 36.29 -34.57
C THR A 13 -8.95 34.80 -34.67
N LEU A 14 -8.92 34.22 -35.87
CA LEU A 14 -9.07 32.79 -36.08
C LEU A 14 -7.94 31.98 -35.45
N LEU A 15 -6.69 32.39 -35.64
CA LEU A 15 -5.50 31.75 -35.08
C LEU A 15 -5.50 31.82 -33.54
N THR A 16 -5.91 32.94 -32.96
CA THR A 16 -6.01 33.06 -31.49
C THR A 16 -7.12 32.20 -30.91
N SER A 17 -8.28 32.09 -31.57
CA SER A 17 -9.38 31.22 -31.11
C SER A 17 -9.01 29.76 -31.22
N VAL A 18 -8.33 29.31 -32.27
CA VAL A 18 -7.84 27.94 -32.42
C VAL A 18 -6.77 27.63 -31.38
N GLY A 19 -5.87 28.57 -31.12
CA GLY A 19 -4.85 28.42 -30.07
C GLY A 19 -5.48 28.28 -28.66
N LEU A 20 -6.51 29.08 -28.36
CA LEU A 20 -7.22 29.01 -27.08
C LEU A 20 -7.97 27.67 -26.92
N LEU A 21 -8.62 27.21 -27.98
CA LEU A 21 -9.30 25.90 -28.00
C LEU A 21 -8.31 24.73 -27.78
N LEU A 22 -7.13 24.80 -28.40
CA LEU A 22 -6.08 23.78 -28.18
C LEU A 22 -5.58 23.75 -26.73
N ILE A 23 -5.38 24.91 -26.11
CA ILE A 23 -4.97 25.02 -24.70
C ILE A 23 -6.04 24.43 -23.78
N ILE A 24 -7.33 24.72 -24.04
CA ILE A 24 -8.45 24.17 -23.28
C ILE A 24 -8.52 22.63 -23.47
N PHE A 25 -8.34 22.16 -24.69
CA PHE A 25 -8.40 20.71 -24.99
C PHE A 25 -7.26 19.94 -24.31
N ILE A 26 -6.04 20.48 -24.33
CA ILE A 26 -4.88 19.92 -23.62
C ILE A 26 -5.12 19.93 -22.10
N GLY A 27 -5.62 21.04 -21.56
CA GLY A 27 -5.89 21.18 -20.13
C GLY A 27 -6.96 20.18 -19.63
N VAL A 28 -8.03 20.00 -20.38
CA VAL A 28 -9.09 19.03 -20.03
C VAL A 28 -8.58 17.57 -20.18
N SER A 29 -7.76 17.28 -21.19
CA SER A 29 -7.18 15.95 -21.37
C SER A 29 -6.26 15.57 -20.21
N PHE A 30 -5.41 16.49 -19.73
CA PHE A 30 -4.53 16.20 -18.58
C PHE A 30 -5.30 15.99 -17.27
N ALA A 31 -6.40 16.72 -17.05
CA ALA A 31 -7.23 16.57 -15.85
C ALA A 31 -7.99 15.25 -15.78
N SER A 32 -8.12 14.53 -16.91
CA SER A 32 -8.93 13.32 -17.01
C SER A 32 -8.18 12.02 -16.69
N PHE A 33 -6.85 12.03 -16.60
CA PHE A 33 -6.05 10.81 -16.57
C PHE A 33 -5.49 10.40 -15.21
N PHE A 34 -5.61 11.22 -14.17
CA PHE A 34 -5.15 10.83 -12.85
C PHE A 34 -6.01 11.43 -11.74
N SER A 35 -6.15 10.67 -10.68
CA SER A 35 -6.72 11.13 -9.40
C SER A 35 -5.66 10.92 -8.32
N ILE A 36 -5.37 11.98 -7.58
CA ILE A 36 -4.45 11.94 -6.45
C ILE A 36 -5.29 12.16 -5.19
N LYS A 37 -5.09 11.31 -4.19
CA LYS A 37 -5.76 11.46 -2.91
C LYS A 37 -4.75 11.49 -1.78
N GLU A 38 -4.70 12.61 -1.09
CA GLU A 38 -3.94 12.79 0.14
C GLU A 38 -4.88 12.63 1.33
N GLY A 39 -4.66 11.61 2.16
CA GLY A 39 -5.09 11.47 3.56
C GLY A 39 -6.53 11.82 3.97
N GLN A 40 -7.49 12.00 3.04
CA GLN A 40 -8.89 12.30 3.36
C GLN A 40 -9.85 11.51 2.47
N SER A 41 -11.00 11.10 3.05
CA SER A 41 -12.07 10.39 2.33
C SER A 41 -12.86 11.33 1.40
N ASN A 42 -12.20 11.89 0.39
CA ASN A 42 -12.89 12.63 -0.66
C ASN A 42 -12.90 11.80 -1.94
N VAL A 43 -14.06 11.59 -2.50
CA VAL A 43 -14.18 10.99 -3.84
C VAL A 43 -13.87 12.07 -4.86
N ILE A 44 -12.73 11.94 -5.54
CA ILE A 44 -12.40 12.81 -6.67
C ILE A 44 -12.84 12.08 -7.94
N LYS A 45 -13.85 12.62 -8.62
CA LYS A 45 -14.28 12.12 -9.93
C LYS A 45 -13.67 13.01 -11.00
N THR A 46 -12.76 12.45 -11.78
CA THR A 46 -12.20 13.06 -12.99
C THR A 46 -12.45 12.11 -14.15
N GLY A 47 -13.43 12.42 -14.99
CA GLY A 47 -13.85 11.52 -16.06
C GLY A 47 -14.30 10.16 -15.49
N ASP A 48 -13.87 9.08 -16.11
CA ASP A 48 -14.21 7.72 -15.71
C ASP A 48 -13.21 7.09 -14.71
N LEU A 49 -12.19 7.83 -14.29
CA LEU A 49 -11.21 7.42 -13.27
C LEU A 49 -11.60 7.99 -11.90
N SER A 50 -11.92 7.11 -10.97
CA SER A 50 -12.31 7.48 -9.60
C SER A 50 -11.82 6.43 -8.61
N ILE A 51 -11.18 6.86 -7.52
CA ILE A 51 -10.77 5.99 -6.43
C ILE A 51 -11.33 6.47 -5.10
N SER A 52 -11.63 5.55 -4.20
CA SER A 52 -11.89 5.82 -2.79
C SER A 52 -10.85 5.14 -1.91
N PHE A 53 -10.64 5.68 -0.73
CA PHE A 53 -9.68 5.18 0.25
C PHE A 53 -10.34 5.08 1.61
N CYS A 54 -10.08 3.99 2.32
CA CYS A 54 -10.54 3.76 3.68
C CYS A 54 -9.38 3.28 4.54
N SER A 55 -9.35 3.68 5.80
CA SER A 55 -8.31 3.32 6.77
C SER A 55 -8.53 1.96 7.45
N ASP A 56 -9.50 1.19 7.00
CA ASP A 56 -9.79 -0.18 7.44
C ASP A 56 -10.33 -1.02 6.27
N ALA A 57 -10.38 -2.34 6.46
CA ALA A 57 -10.82 -3.26 5.42
C ALA A 57 -12.30 -3.12 5.06
N ASP A 58 -13.14 -2.70 6.01
CA ASP A 58 -14.60 -2.69 5.88
C ASP A 58 -15.14 -1.30 5.53
N CYS A 59 -14.33 -0.26 5.65
CA CYS A 59 -14.71 1.15 5.47
C CYS A 59 -15.82 1.63 6.43
N ASP A 60 -15.99 0.94 7.56
CA ASP A 60 -17.07 1.23 8.52
C ASP A 60 -16.74 2.38 9.46
N THR A 61 -15.49 2.75 9.57
CA THR A 61 -15.02 3.78 10.49
C THR A 61 -14.58 5.05 9.79
N THR A 62 -15.21 6.14 10.15
CA THR A 62 -14.78 7.50 9.78
C THR A 62 -13.73 8.00 10.77
N TYR A 63 -12.47 7.65 10.57
CA TYR A 63 -11.40 8.22 11.37
C TYR A 63 -11.06 9.64 10.93
N SER A 64 -10.84 10.53 11.90
CA SER A 64 -10.43 11.92 11.65
C SER A 64 -9.04 12.05 11.02
N ASN A 65 -8.25 10.97 11.02
CA ASN A 65 -6.88 10.89 10.49
C ASN A 65 -6.75 9.80 9.42
N ILE A 66 -7.70 9.74 8.50
CA ILE A 66 -7.67 8.78 7.39
C ILE A 66 -6.41 8.97 6.55
N GLY A 67 -5.69 7.86 6.31
CA GLY A 67 -4.42 7.86 5.59
C GLY A 67 -3.20 8.16 6.44
N GLN A 68 -3.36 8.53 7.72
CA GLN A 68 -2.23 8.74 8.61
C GLN A 68 -1.77 7.43 9.24
N VAL A 69 -0.49 7.12 9.07
CA VAL A 69 0.18 5.98 9.72
C VAL A 69 1.03 6.52 10.87
N ILE A 70 0.71 6.15 12.09
CA ILE A 70 1.42 6.61 13.29
C ILE A 70 2.19 5.45 13.88
N GLY A 71 3.51 5.62 14.01
CA GLY A 71 4.37 4.67 14.69
C GLY A 71 5.23 5.33 15.77
N THR A 72 5.31 4.70 16.92
CA THR A 72 6.21 5.12 18.00
C THR A 72 7.05 3.96 18.45
N THR A 73 8.29 4.23 18.88
CA THR A 73 9.10 3.22 19.55
C THR A 73 8.57 2.95 20.97
N LYS A 74 8.69 1.72 21.42
CA LYS A 74 8.22 1.31 22.75
C LYS A 74 8.89 2.12 23.84
N VAL A 75 8.10 2.59 24.80
CA VAL A 75 8.57 3.26 25.99
C VAL A 75 8.01 2.55 27.21
N ASP A 76 8.88 1.99 28.04
CA ASP A 76 8.63 1.55 29.43
C ASP A 76 7.20 1.03 29.72
N GLY A 77 6.72 0.08 28.94
CA GLY A 77 5.44 -0.60 29.18
C GLY A 77 4.18 0.14 28.72
N VAL A 78 4.27 1.36 28.22
CA VAL A 78 3.13 2.10 27.68
C VAL A 78 3.00 1.83 26.17
N SER A 79 1.92 1.17 25.80
CA SER A 79 1.56 0.96 24.40
C SER A 79 0.99 2.26 23.84
N VAL A 80 1.73 2.93 22.96
CA VAL A 80 1.21 4.04 22.16
C VAL A 80 0.68 3.49 20.83
N PRO A 81 -0.31 4.12 20.17
CA PRO A 81 -0.86 3.60 18.93
C PRO A 81 0.27 3.18 18.00
N SER A 82 0.32 1.89 17.64
CA SER A 82 1.31 1.30 16.74
C SER A 82 2.77 1.49 17.19
N SER A 83 3.15 0.88 18.31
CA SER A 83 4.56 0.84 18.72
C SER A 83 5.41 0.15 17.67
N ILE A 84 6.51 0.78 17.27
CA ILE A 84 7.49 0.24 16.34
C ILE A 84 8.53 -0.55 17.14
N TYR A 85 8.70 -1.83 16.81
CA TYR A 85 9.64 -2.72 17.48
C TYR A 85 10.79 -3.09 16.55
N PRO A 86 11.97 -3.44 17.09
CA PRO A 86 13.02 -4.06 16.33
C PRO A 86 12.67 -5.53 16.04
N TYR A 87 12.85 -5.94 14.79
CA TYR A 87 12.65 -7.31 14.33
C TYR A 87 13.85 -7.76 13.49
N PRO A 88 14.25 -9.03 13.58
CA PRO A 88 15.21 -9.61 12.66
C PRO A 88 14.64 -9.66 11.24
N ASN A 89 15.53 -9.75 10.26
CA ASN A 89 15.15 -9.80 8.84
C ASN A 89 14.78 -11.23 8.41
N ASP A 90 13.89 -11.88 9.17
CA ASP A 90 13.46 -13.27 8.99
C ASP A 90 11.92 -13.40 8.79
N GLY A 91 11.23 -12.28 8.62
CA GLY A 91 9.76 -12.24 8.48
C GLY A 91 8.99 -12.08 9.79
N THR A 92 9.63 -12.13 10.96
CA THR A 92 8.96 -12.01 12.28
C THR A 92 8.24 -10.67 12.47
N TYR A 93 8.63 -9.61 11.74
CA TYR A 93 7.90 -8.34 11.78
C TYR A 93 6.41 -8.50 11.44
N SER A 94 6.07 -9.52 10.63
CA SER A 94 4.69 -9.78 10.19
C SER A 94 3.77 -10.29 11.31
N ASP A 95 4.32 -10.71 12.44
CA ASP A 95 3.54 -11.06 13.64
C ASP A 95 3.07 -9.80 14.41
N SER A 96 3.56 -8.61 14.04
CA SER A 96 3.04 -7.35 14.57
C SER A 96 1.78 -6.91 13.83
N THR A 97 0.95 -6.09 14.50
CA THR A 97 -0.28 -5.58 13.91
C THR A 97 0.03 -4.63 12.74
N PRO A 98 -0.43 -4.93 11.51
CA PRO A 98 -0.28 -4.02 10.38
C PRO A 98 -1.24 -2.84 10.47
N TYR A 99 -0.92 -1.77 9.76
CA TYR A 99 -1.90 -0.79 9.35
C TYR A 99 -2.64 -1.33 8.12
N ILE A 100 -3.95 -1.48 8.23
CA ILE A 100 -4.80 -2.04 7.17
C ILE A 100 -5.55 -0.90 6.50
N PHE A 101 -5.57 -0.90 5.17
CA PHE A 101 -6.34 0.08 4.42
C PHE A 101 -6.86 -0.52 3.10
N LYS A 102 -7.95 0.07 2.59
CA LYS A 102 -8.59 -0.34 1.35
C LYS A 102 -8.54 0.79 0.32
N VAL A 103 -8.25 0.43 -0.92
CA VAL A 103 -8.37 1.28 -2.10
C VAL A 103 -9.42 0.65 -3.00
N GLU A 104 -10.41 1.42 -3.42
CA GLU A 104 -11.47 0.97 -4.32
C GLU A 104 -11.46 1.81 -5.60
N ASN A 105 -11.47 1.16 -6.74
CA ASN A 105 -11.68 1.80 -8.03
C ASN A 105 -13.19 1.96 -8.27
N THR A 106 -13.72 3.12 -7.96
CA THR A 106 -15.13 3.46 -8.17
C THR A 106 -15.43 3.95 -9.58
N GLY A 107 -14.40 4.00 -10.44
CA GLY A 107 -14.52 4.34 -11.85
C GLY A 107 -14.92 3.13 -12.71
N ASN A 108 -15.00 3.35 -14.01
CA ASN A 108 -15.30 2.33 -15.01
C ASN A 108 -14.09 1.94 -15.88
N LEU A 109 -12.91 2.45 -15.56
CA LEU A 109 -11.66 2.15 -16.24
C LEU A 109 -10.72 1.40 -15.29
N GLU A 110 -9.94 0.47 -15.84
CA GLU A 110 -8.82 -0.14 -15.14
C GLU A 110 -7.75 0.90 -14.83
N SER A 111 -7.17 0.82 -13.64
CA SER A 111 -6.15 1.76 -13.16
C SER A 111 -4.92 1.04 -12.62
N LYS A 112 -3.80 1.73 -12.59
CA LYS A 112 -2.58 1.37 -11.86
C LYS A 112 -2.49 2.21 -10.60
N ILE A 113 -2.37 1.55 -9.47
CA ILE A 113 -2.23 2.21 -8.18
C ILE A 113 -0.75 2.37 -7.85
N THR A 114 -0.40 3.58 -7.42
CA THR A 114 0.89 3.91 -6.82
C THR A 114 0.64 4.41 -5.41
N ILE A 115 1.35 3.85 -4.44
CA ILE A 115 1.24 4.20 -3.03
C ILE A 115 2.57 4.75 -2.57
N LYS A 116 2.53 5.91 -1.92
CA LYS A 116 3.68 6.57 -1.31
C LYS A 116 3.45 6.74 0.18
N LEU A 117 4.49 6.53 0.96
CA LEU A 117 4.53 6.88 2.37
C LEU A 117 5.40 8.13 2.54
N LYS A 118 4.78 9.22 2.98
CA LYS A 118 5.47 10.49 3.25
C LYS A 118 5.46 10.76 4.75
N GLU A 119 6.60 11.16 5.29
CA GLU A 119 6.66 11.62 6.67
C GLU A 119 5.91 12.94 6.84
N ASP A 120 5.07 13.00 7.88
CA ASP A 120 4.46 14.25 8.31
C ASP A 120 5.46 15.06 9.15
N THR A 121 6.19 15.94 8.49
CA THR A 121 7.22 16.78 9.12
C THR A 121 6.66 17.88 10.01
N ASP A 122 5.37 18.19 9.86
CA ASP A 122 4.72 19.26 10.64
C ASP A 122 4.08 18.72 11.92
N PHE A 123 3.92 17.40 12.04
CA PHE A 123 3.41 16.80 13.26
C PHE A 123 4.36 17.02 14.43
N LEU A 124 3.83 17.51 15.55
CA LEU A 124 4.55 17.67 16.82
C LEU A 124 3.83 16.87 17.90
N PRO A 125 4.53 15.97 18.60
CA PRO A 125 3.93 15.22 19.68
C PRO A 125 3.60 16.13 20.86
N THR A 126 2.51 15.83 21.57
CA THR A 126 2.02 16.61 22.72
C THR A 126 1.86 15.74 23.97
N GLY A 127 1.62 16.35 25.11
CA GLY A 127 1.39 15.65 26.37
C GLY A 127 2.60 14.84 26.81
N ASN A 128 2.41 13.59 27.18
CA ASN A 128 3.47 12.68 27.62
C ASN A 128 4.53 12.36 26.56
N TYR A 129 4.26 12.72 25.30
CA TYR A 129 5.13 12.48 24.16
C TYR A 129 5.88 13.72 23.68
N ALA A 130 5.70 14.87 24.35
CA ALA A 130 6.31 16.14 23.94
C ALA A 130 7.86 16.11 23.90
N GLU A 131 8.47 15.16 24.63
CA GLU A 131 9.94 14.98 24.66
C GLU A 131 10.44 13.99 23.60
N TYR A 132 9.54 13.36 22.84
CA TYR A 132 9.93 12.37 21.83
C TYR A 132 10.59 13.06 20.65
N ARG A 133 11.64 12.43 20.15
CA ARG A 133 12.38 12.92 19.00
C ARG A 133 11.88 12.22 17.73
N ARG A 134 11.98 12.89 16.63
CA ARG A 134 11.64 12.33 15.33
C ARG A 134 12.61 11.19 14.99
N LEU A 135 12.07 10.00 14.72
CA LEU A 135 12.84 8.78 14.44
C LEU A 135 13.78 8.98 13.24
N THR A 136 13.25 9.53 12.16
CA THR A 136 13.93 9.70 10.89
C THR A 136 15.13 10.65 10.94
N ASN A 137 15.17 11.58 11.90
CA ASN A 137 16.31 12.45 12.08
C ASN A 137 17.58 11.72 12.54
N LEU A 138 17.44 10.56 13.17
CA LEU A 138 18.54 9.83 13.80
C LEU A 138 18.69 8.39 13.28
N TYR A 139 17.58 7.76 12.91
CA TYR A 139 17.49 6.32 12.63
C TYR A 139 16.68 6.00 11.38
N SER A 140 16.68 6.87 10.38
CA SER A 140 15.95 6.66 9.13
C SER A 140 16.37 5.38 8.39
N SER A 141 17.65 4.99 8.50
CA SER A 141 18.18 3.75 7.93
C SER A 141 17.70 2.49 8.66
N ASN A 142 17.27 2.64 9.91
CA ASN A 142 16.79 1.52 10.71
C ASN A 142 15.27 1.34 10.63
N LEU A 143 14.54 2.32 10.09
CA LEU A 143 13.10 2.20 9.86
C LEU A 143 12.85 1.41 8.57
N ASN A 144 12.23 0.26 8.71
CA ASN A 144 11.81 -0.60 7.63
C ASN A 144 10.30 -0.53 7.42
N ILE A 145 9.91 -0.70 6.18
CA ILE A 145 8.52 -0.68 5.71
C ILE A 145 8.27 -1.93 4.91
N ALA A 146 7.21 -2.67 5.26
CA ALA A 146 6.73 -3.78 4.47
C ALA A 146 5.30 -3.51 4.03
N ILE A 147 5.00 -3.72 2.76
CA ILE A 147 3.66 -3.59 2.21
C ILE A 147 3.30 -4.81 1.36
N ARG A 148 2.07 -5.30 1.53
CA ARG A 148 1.53 -6.42 0.78
C ARG A 148 0.05 -6.21 0.48
N ARG A 149 -0.39 -6.58 -0.74
CA ARG A 149 -1.79 -6.66 -1.11
C ARG A 149 -2.39 -7.97 -0.61
N ARG A 150 -3.62 -7.93 -0.09
CA ARG A 150 -4.42 -9.12 0.22
C ARG A 150 -4.93 -9.74 -1.09
N ILE A 151 -4.75 -11.05 -1.24
CA ILE A 151 -5.34 -11.83 -2.35
C ILE A 151 -6.12 -12.98 -1.75
N LEU A 152 -7.43 -13.02 -2.01
CA LEU A 152 -8.30 -14.07 -1.52
C LEU A 152 -8.19 -15.32 -2.39
N VAL A 153 -8.33 -16.48 -1.77
CA VAL A 153 -8.54 -17.73 -2.49
C VAL A 153 -9.91 -17.65 -3.19
N GLN A 154 -9.98 -18.09 -4.42
CA GLN A 154 -11.21 -18.03 -5.21
C GLN A 154 -12.35 -18.77 -4.49
N GLY A 155 -13.42 -18.03 -4.18
CA GLY A 155 -14.60 -18.56 -3.50
C GLY A 155 -14.47 -18.69 -1.98
N SER A 156 -13.39 -18.17 -1.38
CA SER A 156 -13.17 -18.13 0.06
C SER A 156 -13.11 -16.69 0.59
N GLU A 157 -13.39 -16.53 1.88
CA GLU A 157 -13.16 -15.28 2.62
C GLU A 157 -11.71 -15.15 3.09
N TYR A 158 -10.92 -16.21 2.95
CA TYR A 158 -9.53 -16.30 3.41
C TYR A 158 -8.56 -16.08 2.26
N GLN A 159 -7.40 -15.58 2.59
CA GLN A 159 -6.32 -15.42 1.64
C GLN A 159 -5.43 -16.66 1.57
N MET A 160 -4.77 -16.88 0.43
CA MET A 160 -3.79 -17.92 0.26
C MET A 160 -2.68 -17.78 1.31
N GLY A 161 -2.41 -18.85 2.06
CA GLY A 161 -1.40 -18.86 3.11
C GLY A 161 -1.88 -18.40 4.49
N ASP A 162 -3.15 -18.00 4.68
CA ASP A 162 -3.75 -17.64 5.96
C ASP A 162 -4.27 -18.93 6.65
N VAL A 163 -3.34 -19.72 7.14
CA VAL A 163 -3.61 -21.11 7.61
C VAL A 163 -4.31 -21.14 8.95
N ASN A 164 -4.06 -20.14 9.79
CA ASN A 164 -4.72 -19.97 11.09
C ASN A 164 -6.06 -19.21 11.00
N MET A 165 -6.41 -18.71 9.80
CA MET A 165 -7.66 -17.99 9.51
C MET A 165 -7.87 -16.71 10.35
N ASP A 166 -6.80 -16.01 10.72
CA ASP A 166 -6.89 -14.76 11.47
C ASP A 166 -6.99 -13.51 10.58
N GLY A 167 -6.95 -13.70 9.27
CA GLY A 167 -7.05 -12.64 8.25
C GLY A 167 -5.71 -12.02 7.85
N ILE A 168 -4.59 -12.45 8.46
CA ILE A 168 -3.26 -11.90 8.23
C ILE A 168 -2.28 -13.02 7.94
N VAL A 169 -1.74 -13.09 6.73
CA VAL A 169 -0.65 -14.03 6.42
C VAL A 169 0.64 -13.54 7.06
N ASN A 170 1.17 -14.34 7.99
CA ASN A 170 2.37 -13.99 8.75
C ASN A 170 3.18 -15.25 9.14
N LYS A 171 4.19 -15.11 10.00
CA LYS A 171 5.05 -16.22 10.42
C LYS A 171 4.31 -17.27 11.28
N SER A 172 3.19 -16.90 11.92
CA SER A 172 2.35 -17.88 12.66
C SER A 172 1.75 -18.92 11.72
N ASP A 173 1.39 -18.54 10.49
CA ASP A 173 0.87 -19.46 9.48
C ASP A 173 1.92 -20.47 9.04
N VAL A 174 3.16 -19.99 8.84
CA VAL A 174 4.30 -20.89 8.56
C VAL A 174 4.46 -21.93 9.67
N THR A 175 4.30 -21.51 10.92
CA THR A 175 4.35 -22.41 12.08
C THR A 175 3.20 -23.40 12.07
N GLU A 176 2.00 -22.97 11.68
CA GLU A 176 0.83 -23.85 11.59
C GLU A 176 0.97 -24.87 10.46
N ILE A 177 1.52 -24.51 9.29
CA ILE A 177 1.85 -25.51 8.25
C ILE A 177 2.81 -26.56 8.79
N LEU A 178 3.87 -26.15 9.49
CA LEU A 178 4.82 -27.08 10.09
C LEU A 178 4.15 -28.01 11.12
N ASN A 179 3.20 -27.48 11.90
CA ASN A 179 2.42 -28.26 12.86
C ASN A 179 1.54 -29.32 12.15
N ILE A 180 0.86 -28.93 11.06
CA ILE A 180 0.04 -29.83 10.23
C ILE A 180 0.90 -30.98 9.70
N ILE A 181 2.05 -30.66 9.12
CA ILE A 181 2.98 -31.66 8.53
C ILE A 181 3.54 -32.58 9.62
N ALA A 182 4.10 -32.03 10.71
CA ALA A 182 4.78 -32.78 11.75
C ALA A 182 3.85 -33.74 12.46
N ASN A 183 2.58 -33.40 12.65
CA ASN A 183 1.58 -34.21 13.36
C ASN A 183 0.64 -34.96 12.40
N ASN A 184 0.86 -34.89 11.10
CA ASN A 184 0.01 -35.52 10.08
C ASN A 184 -1.49 -35.21 10.31
N ILE A 185 -1.80 -33.93 10.55
CA ILE A 185 -3.16 -33.47 10.85
C ILE A 185 -4.01 -33.54 9.57
N GLN A 186 -5.16 -34.20 9.68
CA GLN A 186 -6.13 -34.22 8.60
C GLN A 186 -6.85 -32.85 8.55
N ILE A 187 -6.76 -32.16 7.44
CA ILE A 187 -7.38 -30.86 7.22
C ILE A 187 -8.56 -30.96 6.25
N SER A 188 -9.46 -29.98 6.29
CA SER A 188 -10.56 -29.87 5.33
C SER A 188 -10.04 -29.51 3.94
N GLU A 189 -10.85 -29.75 2.90
CA GLU A 189 -10.53 -29.34 1.52
C GLU A 189 -10.33 -27.82 1.42
N GLU A 190 -11.12 -27.02 2.14
CA GLU A 190 -10.96 -25.57 2.19
C GLU A 190 -9.61 -25.17 2.78
N LEU A 191 -9.23 -25.75 3.93
CA LEU A 191 -7.94 -25.45 4.55
C LEU A 191 -6.79 -25.97 3.69
N GLN A 192 -6.95 -27.08 2.99
CA GLN A 192 -5.95 -27.56 2.03
C GLN A 192 -5.73 -26.54 0.90
N ASN A 193 -6.80 -25.98 0.34
CA ASN A 193 -6.70 -24.98 -0.72
C ASN A 193 -6.03 -23.68 -0.27
N ILE A 194 -6.09 -23.35 1.01
CA ILE A 194 -5.43 -22.18 1.61
C ILE A 194 -3.95 -22.49 1.89
N THR A 195 -3.64 -23.73 2.28
CA THR A 195 -2.34 -24.16 2.79
C THR A 195 -1.39 -24.64 1.68
N ASP A 196 -1.94 -25.27 0.62
CA ASP A 196 -1.20 -25.71 -0.57
C ASP A 196 -0.85 -24.49 -1.44
N VAL A 197 0.16 -23.74 -1.00
CA VAL A 197 0.52 -22.45 -1.59
C VAL A 197 1.32 -22.57 -2.88
N ASP A 198 1.90 -23.72 -3.17
CA ASP A 198 2.58 -24.03 -4.43
C ASP A 198 1.65 -24.69 -5.47
N GLY A 199 0.44 -25.11 -5.04
CA GLY A 199 -0.60 -25.66 -5.90
C GLY A 199 -0.31 -27.07 -6.42
N ASN A 200 0.56 -27.82 -5.74
CA ASN A 200 0.94 -29.18 -6.15
C ASN A 200 -0.05 -30.26 -5.68
N GLY A 201 -1.04 -29.91 -4.86
CA GLY A 201 -2.07 -30.77 -4.27
C GLY A 201 -1.68 -31.47 -2.98
N VAL A 202 -0.51 -31.17 -2.44
CA VAL A 202 0.02 -31.77 -1.20
C VAL A 202 0.54 -30.68 -0.27
N VAL A 203 0.13 -30.70 0.98
CA VAL A 203 0.69 -29.79 1.99
C VAL A 203 2.00 -30.36 2.52
N ASP A 204 3.12 -29.73 2.16
CA ASP A 204 4.46 -30.18 2.52
C ASP A 204 5.44 -29.03 2.85
N SER A 205 6.73 -29.32 2.93
CA SER A 205 7.75 -28.33 3.26
C SER A 205 7.95 -27.28 2.15
N GLY A 206 7.52 -27.55 0.92
CA GLY A 206 7.54 -26.60 -0.20
C GLY A 206 6.64 -25.41 0.07
N ASP A 207 5.42 -25.65 0.60
CA ASP A 207 4.48 -24.60 1.00
C ASP A 207 5.05 -23.72 2.09
N THR A 208 5.68 -24.35 3.09
CA THR A 208 6.34 -23.62 4.18
C THR A 208 7.42 -22.67 3.67
N GLU A 209 8.27 -23.17 2.78
CA GLU A 209 9.36 -22.39 2.20
C GLU A 209 8.85 -21.23 1.34
N LEU A 210 7.86 -21.51 0.48
CA LEU A 210 7.28 -20.51 -0.42
C LEU A 210 6.55 -19.41 0.36
N LEU A 211 5.78 -19.79 1.40
CA LEU A 211 5.11 -18.83 2.26
C LEU A 211 6.10 -17.93 3.00
N LEU A 212 7.17 -18.51 3.55
CA LEU A 212 8.21 -17.76 4.25
C LEU A 212 8.93 -16.78 3.30
N GLN A 213 9.25 -17.22 2.08
CA GLN A 213 9.84 -16.36 1.05
C GLN A 213 8.89 -15.19 0.69
N SER A 214 7.58 -15.43 0.59
CA SER A 214 6.59 -14.37 0.35
C SER A 214 6.58 -13.32 1.47
N ILE A 215 6.59 -13.77 2.73
CA ILE A 215 6.64 -12.89 3.90
C ILE A 215 7.94 -12.08 3.93
N GLN A 216 9.07 -12.70 3.58
CA GLN A 216 10.38 -12.05 3.54
C GLN A 216 10.60 -11.16 2.31
N GLY A 217 9.66 -11.14 1.37
CA GLY A 217 9.80 -10.38 0.11
C GLY A 217 10.84 -10.94 -0.86
N THR A 218 11.27 -12.19 -0.67
CA THR A 218 12.27 -12.89 -1.49
C THR A 218 11.66 -13.82 -2.52
N ASN A 219 10.33 -13.99 -2.50
CA ASN A 219 9.60 -14.82 -3.45
C ASN A 219 9.77 -14.32 -4.87
N SER A 220 10.16 -15.21 -5.79
CA SER A 220 10.25 -14.94 -7.23
C SER A 220 9.04 -15.45 -8.03
N ASN A 221 8.11 -16.17 -7.39
CA ASN A 221 6.92 -16.70 -8.02
C ASN A 221 5.73 -15.75 -7.84
N ASP A 222 4.85 -15.68 -8.84
CA ASP A 222 3.64 -14.83 -8.82
C ASP A 222 2.43 -15.50 -8.12
N ILE A 223 2.63 -16.69 -7.50
CA ILE A 223 1.57 -17.48 -6.87
C ILE A 223 1.06 -16.81 -5.58
N LEU A 224 1.97 -16.27 -4.79
CA LEU A 224 1.65 -15.54 -3.57
C LEU A 224 1.88 -14.04 -3.73
N PRO A 225 1.07 -13.21 -3.05
CA PRO A 225 1.29 -11.77 -3.05
C PRO A 225 2.66 -11.46 -2.46
N LYS A 226 3.48 -10.77 -3.25
CA LYS A 226 4.82 -10.37 -2.85
C LYS A 226 4.76 -9.29 -1.78
N THR A 227 5.49 -9.48 -0.68
CA THR A 227 5.75 -8.40 0.27
C THR A 227 6.88 -7.53 -0.25
N ASN A 228 6.61 -6.24 -0.47
CA ASN A 228 7.65 -5.28 -0.80
C ASN A 228 8.23 -4.71 0.50
N ILE A 229 9.54 -4.88 0.70
CA ILE A 229 10.25 -4.45 1.90
C ILE A 229 11.26 -3.39 1.52
N TYR A 230 11.25 -2.27 2.24
CA TYR A 230 12.13 -1.13 2.03
C TYR A 230 12.69 -0.62 3.35
N SER A 231 13.93 -0.14 3.35
CA SER A 231 14.38 0.81 4.36
C SER A 231 13.83 2.20 4.00
N PHE A 232 13.35 2.96 4.98
CA PHE A 232 12.73 4.26 4.75
C PHE A 232 13.64 5.23 3.98
N ASN A 233 14.93 5.25 4.28
CA ASN A 233 15.89 6.11 3.59
C ASN A 233 16.22 5.67 2.15
N SER A 234 15.84 4.45 1.74
CA SER A 234 16.02 3.95 0.38
C SER A 234 14.84 4.27 -0.55
N LEU A 235 13.74 4.79 0.00
CA LEU A 235 12.55 5.12 -0.79
C LEU A 235 12.84 6.26 -1.76
N ILE A 236 12.52 6.03 -3.02
CA ILE A 236 12.55 7.08 -4.03
C ILE A 236 11.21 7.81 -3.98
N ASP A 237 11.24 9.09 -3.61
CA ASP A 237 10.03 9.94 -3.50
C ASP A 237 8.92 9.31 -2.61
N GLY A 238 9.33 8.52 -1.60
CA GLY A 238 8.40 7.85 -0.69
C GLY A 238 7.63 6.67 -1.28
N THR A 239 7.91 6.24 -2.50
CA THR A 239 7.16 5.18 -3.19
C THR A 239 7.40 3.82 -2.54
N ILE A 240 6.31 3.18 -2.07
CA ILE A 240 6.31 1.84 -1.44
C ILE A 240 5.60 0.78 -2.29
N LEU A 241 4.75 1.20 -3.23
CA LEU A 241 4.11 0.33 -4.20
C LEU A 241 3.88 1.10 -5.49
N THR A 242 4.10 0.48 -6.63
CA THR A 242 3.89 1.10 -7.95
C THR A 242 3.30 0.12 -8.95
N ASN A 243 2.49 0.65 -9.86
CA ASN A 243 1.88 -0.09 -10.95
C ASN A 243 1.00 -1.28 -10.52
N ASP A 244 0.42 -1.26 -9.32
CA ASP A 244 -0.48 -2.32 -8.88
C ASP A 244 -1.81 -2.20 -9.63
N PRO A 245 -2.22 -3.21 -10.43
CA PRO A 245 -3.42 -3.11 -11.24
C PRO A 245 -4.68 -3.21 -10.36
N LEU A 246 -5.69 -2.40 -10.68
CA LEU A 246 -6.98 -2.39 -10.02
C LEU A 246 -8.08 -2.24 -11.06
N ALA A 247 -8.83 -3.32 -11.30
CA ALA A 247 -9.91 -3.33 -12.29
C ALA A 247 -11.05 -2.38 -11.91
N ALA A 248 -11.87 -2.02 -12.90
CA ALA A 248 -13.06 -1.21 -12.66
C ALA A 248 -14.01 -1.88 -11.66
N GLY A 249 -14.40 -1.15 -10.62
CA GLY A 249 -15.26 -1.66 -9.55
C GLY A 249 -14.56 -2.62 -8.55
N GLU A 250 -13.26 -2.89 -8.74
CA GLU A 250 -12.49 -3.72 -7.83
C GLU A 250 -12.05 -2.92 -6.59
N ASN A 251 -11.89 -3.63 -5.47
CA ASN A 251 -11.22 -3.12 -4.28
C ASN A 251 -9.98 -3.95 -3.97
N ALA A 252 -8.96 -3.29 -3.41
CA ALA A 252 -7.73 -3.91 -2.93
C ALA A 252 -7.50 -3.54 -1.47
N ILE A 253 -7.22 -4.53 -0.64
CA ILE A 253 -6.83 -4.35 0.76
C ILE A 253 -5.33 -4.52 0.86
N TYR A 254 -4.69 -3.61 1.59
CA TYR A 254 -3.27 -3.61 1.81
C TYR A 254 -2.95 -3.69 3.28
N PHE A 255 -1.89 -4.44 3.59
CA PHE A 255 -1.26 -4.51 4.90
C PHE A 255 0.06 -3.75 4.84
N LEU A 256 0.26 -2.83 5.77
CA LEU A 256 1.46 -2.03 5.90
C LEU A 256 2.04 -2.19 7.30
N TRP A 257 3.28 -2.66 7.38
CA TRP A 257 4.04 -2.76 8.61
C TRP A 257 5.14 -1.72 8.66
N LEU A 258 5.32 -1.12 9.82
CA LEU A 258 6.47 -0.31 10.18
C LEU A 258 7.23 -1.02 11.28
N TYR A 259 8.51 -1.25 11.07
CA TYR A 259 9.34 -1.92 12.08
C TYR A 259 10.78 -1.40 12.03
N LEU A 260 11.51 -1.62 13.12
CA LEU A 260 12.91 -1.26 13.19
C LEU A 260 13.79 -2.47 12.83
N ASP A 261 14.95 -2.20 12.26
CA ASP A 261 15.99 -3.20 12.11
C ASP A 261 16.48 -3.67 13.48
N GLU A 262 16.82 -4.96 13.63
CA GLU A 262 17.29 -5.55 14.89
C GLU A 262 18.56 -4.89 15.45
N THR A 263 19.36 -4.28 14.59
CA THR A 263 20.58 -3.54 14.97
C THR A 263 20.30 -2.14 15.53
N THR A 264 19.01 -1.75 15.60
CA THR A 264 18.61 -0.44 16.11
C THR A 264 19.05 -0.25 17.56
N PRO A 265 19.82 0.79 17.87
CA PRO A 265 20.34 0.95 19.21
C PRO A 265 19.24 1.37 20.22
N ASN A 266 19.43 1.03 21.49
CA ASN A 266 18.49 1.39 22.57
C ASN A 266 18.18 2.89 22.67
N GLN A 267 19.07 3.75 22.16
CA GLN A 267 18.86 5.19 22.11
C GLN A 267 17.71 5.61 21.15
N ALA A 268 17.22 4.68 20.31
CA ALA A 268 16.03 4.90 19.50
C ALA A 268 14.72 4.90 20.31
N GLN A 269 14.75 4.50 21.58
CA GLN A 269 13.61 4.68 22.49
C GLN A 269 13.23 6.17 22.61
N LYS A 270 11.96 6.44 22.89
CA LYS A 270 11.41 7.81 22.90
C LYS A 270 11.59 8.54 21.55
N THR A 271 11.44 7.81 20.47
CA THR A 271 11.31 8.40 19.14
C THR A 271 9.92 8.13 18.59
N PHE A 272 9.52 8.90 17.58
CA PHE A 272 8.25 8.73 16.90
C PHE A 272 8.43 8.85 15.37
N PHE A 273 7.52 8.25 14.66
CA PHE A 273 7.34 8.43 13.22
C PHE A 273 5.84 8.66 12.94
N VAL A 274 5.53 9.64 12.13
CA VAL A 274 4.18 9.86 11.60
C VAL A 274 4.29 9.97 10.10
N GLY A 275 3.56 9.11 9.40
CA GLY A 275 3.52 9.09 7.96
C GLY A 275 2.10 9.22 7.42
N ASN A 276 1.97 9.84 6.26
CA ASN A 276 0.74 9.94 5.49
C ASN A 276 0.87 9.09 4.23
N LEU A 277 -0.20 8.39 3.87
CA LEU A 277 -0.29 7.69 2.60
C LEU A 277 -0.81 8.64 1.51
N ASP A 278 -0.06 8.71 0.42
CA ASP A 278 -0.42 9.41 -0.80
C ASP A 278 -0.69 8.35 -1.87
N ILE A 279 -1.96 8.24 -2.31
CA ILE A 279 -2.41 7.19 -3.23
C ILE A 279 -2.82 7.83 -4.54
N LYS A 280 -2.18 7.37 -5.61
CA LYS A 280 -2.40 7.84 -6.97
C LYS A 280 -2.93 6.69 -7.82
N ALA A 281 -3.97 6.95 -8.60
CA ALA A 281 -4.43 6.06 -9.67
C ALA A 281 -4.14 6.68 -11.04
N GLU A 282 -3.62 5.87 -11.95
CA GLU A 282 -3.37 6.25 -13.34
C GLU A 282 -4.13 5.29 -14.26
N TYR A 283 -4.74 5.82 -15.31
CA TYR A 283 -5.42 5.03 -16.33
C TYR A 283 -4.41 4.25 -17.18
N ILE A 284 -4.75 3.00 -17.49
CA ILE A 284 -3.99 2.17 -18.42
C ILE A 284 -4.71 2.21 -19.78
N PRO A 285 -4.15 2.87 -20.82
CA PRO A 285 -4.68 2.78 -22.17
C PRO A 285 -4.63 1.35 -22.69
N ALA A 286 -5.70 0.87 -23.34
CA ALA A 286 -5.82 -0.49 -23.84
C ALA A 286 -4.69 -0.92 -24.79
N GLU A 287 -4.03 0.01 -25.45
CA GLU A 287 -2.89 -0.22 -26.35
C GLU A 287 -1.59 -0.65 -25.62
N TYR A 288 -1.53 -0.57 -24.28
CA TYR A 288 -0.42 -1.02 -23.45
C TYR A 288 -0.71 -2.31 -22.65
N MET A 289 -1.85 -2.96 -22.91
CA MET A 289 -2.26 -4.22 -22.28
C MET A 289 -1.81 -5.46 -23.09
N GLN A 290 -0.59 -5.46 -23.62
CA GLN A 290 -0.03 -6.64 -24.34
C GLN A 290 0.95 -7.40 -23.46
#